data_6bd834495b39afdfb6d024b8978cb5bb
#
_entry.id   6bd834495b39afdfb6d024b8978cb5bb
#
_cell.length_a   1.000
_cell.length_b   1.000
_cell.length_c   1.000
_cell.angle_alpha   90.00
_cell.angle_beta   90.00
_cell.angle_gamma   90.00
#
_symmetry.space_group_name_H-M   'P 1'
#
loop_
_entity.id
_entity.type
_entity.pdbx_description
1 polymer ?
#
loop_
_entity_poly.entity_id
_entity_poly.type
_entity_poly.pdbx_seq_one_letter_code
_entity_poly.pdbx_strand_id
1 'polypeptide(L)'
;LTEYQGFRIESKKFPKLHELGSDGDYLSQEDIKEIVSFAADRGIRVVPEFDVPGHSTSWFVGHPELASAPGPYTLDSIFGILTPVMNPISETTYKFLDTFFEEMATLFPDEYLHIGGDEVKPLQWEENEAITAFMEDNSIEDFHELQAYFNIQIQKILKKHHKKMLGWDEIIHPNLPKEGIAVQSWRSQKSLWDAAKSGNRAILSNGYYLDYKQSAGAHYQIDPMVIPSAITIDIDSLHWKSWKSTLNIQGTDMPGELYLFGKGENPKGVVRFMDNALSFTNATLRDDGTLTISRDTSFG
;
A
#
# COMPACT_ATOMS: atom_id res chain seq x y z
N LEU A 1 -8.76 -10.08 -0.60
CA LEU A 1 -10.05 -10.78 -0.88
C LEU A 1 -10.98 -9.94 -1.76
N THR A 2 -10.68 -8.66 -1.96
CA THR A 2 -11.46 -7.74 -2.81
C THR A 2 -10.54 -6.97 -3.74
N GLU A 3 -10.99 -6.77 -4.98
CA GLU A 3 -10.28 -6.07 -6.03
C GLU A 3 -11.29 -5.57 -7.09
N TYR A 4 -10.86 -4.83 -8.10
CA TYR A 4 -11.69 -4.45 -9.25
C TYR A 4 -12.27 -5.66 -9.99
N GLN A 5 -11.50 -6.77 -10.05
CA GLN A 5 -11.83 -7.98 -10.80
C GLN A 5 -12.64 -9.00 -10.01
N GLY A 6 -12.86 -8.79 -8.72
CA GLY A 6 -13.67 -9.73 -7.97
C GLY A 6 -13.73 -9.54 -6.47
N PHE A 7 -14.89 -9.86 -5.93
CA PHE A 7 -15.18 -9.97 -4.50
C PHE A 7 -15.11 -11.44 -4.10
N ARG A 8 -14.01 -11.89 -3.49
CA ARG A 8 -13.64 -13.31 -3.37
C ARG A 8 -13.98 -13.98 -2.05
N ILE A 9 -14.99 -13.49 -1.32
CA ILE A 9 -15.44 -14.08 -0.06
C ILE A 9 -16.97 -14.00 0.09
N GLU A 10 -17.56 -15.07 0.65
CA GLU A 10 -18.98 -15.09 0.98
C GLU A 10 -19.30 -14.08 2.09
N SER A 11 -20.26 -13.19 1.84
CA SER A 11 -20.94 -12.44 2.88
C SER A 11 -22.38 -12.90 3.01
N LYS A 12 -22.80 -13.33 4.19
CA LYS A 12 -24.19 -13.72 4.48
C LYS A 12 -25.08 -12.51 4.75
N LYS A 13 -24.47 -11.39 5.19
CA LYS A 13 -25.19 -10.13 5.39
C LYS A 13 -25.47 -9.42 4.08
N PHE A 14 -24.56 -9.53 3.12
CA PHE A 14 -24.64 -8.87 1.81
C PHE A 14 -24.34 -9.85 0.68
N PRO A 15 -25.23 -10.84 0.41
CA PRO A 15 -24.93 -11.89 -0.57
C PRO A 15 -24.65 -11.37 -1.99
N LYS A 16 -25.22 -10.24 -2.38
CA LYS A 16 -24.93 -9.61 -3.68
C LYS A 16 -23.46 -9.28 -3.90
N LEU A 17 -22.66 -9.11 -2.82
CA LEU A 17 -21.22 -8.87 -2.95
C LEU A 17 -20.53 -10.01 -3.70
N HIS A 18 -20.73 -11.26 -3.26
CA HIS A 18 -20.09 -12.41 -3.88
C HIS A 18 -20.92 -13.01 -5.01
N GLU A 19 -22.25 -12.94 -4.95
CA GLU A 19 -23.10 -13.47 -6.03
C GLU A 19 -22.95 -12.68 -7.34
N LEU A 20 -22.79 -11.36 -7.27
CA LEU A 20 -22.69 -10.48 -8.43
C LEU A 20 -21.26 -9.99 -8.67
N GLY A 21 -20.48 -9.81 -7.61
CA GLY A 21 -19.14 -9.23 -7.65
C GLY A 21 -18.00 -10.25 -7.75
N SER A 22 -18.25 -11.56 -7.90
CA SER A 22 -17.21 -12.59 -7.93
C SER A 22 -17.07 -13.35 -9.24
N ASP A 23 -18.05 -13.24 -10.13
CA ASP A 23 -18.18 -14.12 -11.30
C ASP A 23 -18.25 -15.62 -10.92
N GLY A 24 -18.80 -15.90 -9.72
CA GLY A 24 -18.93 -17.25 -9.16
C GLY A 24 -17.66 -17.83 -8.52
N ASP A 25 -16.56 -17.08 -8.52
CA ASP A 25 -15.28 -17.53 -7.96
C ASP A 25 -15.01 -16.82 -6.62
N TYR A 26 -15.43 -17.45 -5.52
CA TYR A 26 -15.26 -16.94 -4.16
C TYR A 26 -15.09 -18.08 -3.15
N LEU A 27 -14.52 -17.77 -2.01
CA LEU A 27 -14.40 -18.67 -0.86
C LEU A 27 -15.66 -18.56 0.02
N SER A 28 -16.26 -19.69 0.37
CA SER A 28 -17.33 -19.73 1.36
C SER A 28 -16.80 -19.41 2.76
N GLN A 29 -17.66 -19.05 3.69
CA GLN A 29 -17.23 -18.86 5.08
C GLN A 29 -16.72 -20.16 5.72
N GLU A 30 -17.16 -21.31 5.25
CA GLU A 30 -16.66 -22.60 5.71
C GLU A 30 -15.23 -22.85 5.18
N ASP A 31 -14.94 -22.51 3.92
CA ASP A 31 -13.57 -22.55 3.38
C ASP A 31 -12.63 -21.64 4.18
N ILE A 32 -13.09 -20.43 4.52
CA ILE A 32 -12.29 -19.50 5.34
C ILE A 32 -12.02 -20.09 6.74
N LYS A 33 -13.00 -20.71 7.38
CA LYS A 33 -12.80 -21.34 8.68
C LYS A 33 -11.78 -22.48 8.60
N GLU A 34 -11.81 -23.28 7.53
CA GLU A 34 -10.84 -24.34 7.29
C GLU A 34 -9.45 -23.73 7.11
N ILE A 35 -9.30 -22.70 6.28
CA ILE A 35 -8.03 -21.99 6.05
C ILE A 35 -7.48 -21.42 7.36
N VAL A 36 -8.31 -20.75 8.16
CA VAL A 36 -7.92 -20.16 9.43
C VAL A 36 -7.46 -21.24 10.41
N SER A 37 -8.20 -22.35 10.52
CA SER A 37 -7.84 -23.48 11.39
C SER A 37 -6.54 -24.13 10.94
N PHE A 38 -6.40 -24.41 9.66
CA PHE A 38 -5.20 -25.02 9.07
C PHE A 38 -3.94 -24.15 9.29
N ALA A 39 -4.08 -22.83 9.15
CA ALA A 39 -3.00 -21.88 9.41
C ALA A 39 -2.64 -21.83 10.91
N ALA A 40 -3.65 -21.79 11.79
CA ALA A 40 -3.45 -21.75 13.25
C ALA A 40 -2.67 -22.96 13.76
N ASP A 41 -2.95 -24.16 13.26
CA ASP A 41 -2.22 -25.40 13.59
C ASP A 41 -0.73 -25.33 13.23
N ARG A 42 -0.33 -24.38 12.40
CA ARG A 42 1.05 -24.12 11.93
C ARG A 42 1.65 -22.85 12.49
N GLY A 43 0.96 -22.20 13.43
CA GLY A 43 1.40 -20.93 14.01
C GLY A 43 1.35 -19.74 13.02
N ILE A 44 0.55 -19.86 11.94
CA ILE A 44 0.40 -18.83 10.91
C ILE A 44 -0.85 -17.99 11.23
N ARG A 45 -0.70 -16.67 11.23
CA ARG A 45 -1.80 -15.72 11.37
C ARG A 45 -2.44 -15.48 10.00
N VAL A 46 -3.77 -15.42 9.96
CA VAL A 46 -4.53 -15.06 8.76
C VAL A 46 -5.15 -13.69 8.96
N VAL A 47 -4.63 -12.70 8.26
CA VAL A 47 -5.16 -11.33 8.25
C VAL A 47 -5.82 -11.12 6.88
N PRO A 48 -7.14 -10.94 6.83
CA PRO A 48 -7.82 -10.68 5.55
C PRO A 48 -7.64 -9.23 5.12
N GLU A 49 -7.56 -9.01 3.81
CA GLU A 49 -7.61 -7.69 3.20
C GLU A 49 -8.95 -7.47 2.52
N PHE A 50 -9.54 -6.31 2.79
CA PHE A 50 -10.76 -5.79 2.17
C PHE A 50 -10.48 -4.37 1.73
N ASP A 51 -10.02 -4.21 0.50
CA ASP A 51 -9.52 -2.94 0.01
C ASP A 51 -10.61 -1.90 -0.17
N VAL A 52 -10.40 -0.77 0.47
CA VAL A 52 -11.27 0.42 0.48
C VAL A 52 -10.42 1.67 0.75
N PRO A 53 -10.76 2.85 0.19
CA PRO A 53 -11.88 3.18 -0.69
C PRO A 53 -11.60 2.92 -2.16
N GLY A 54 -10.34 2.70 -2.56
CA GLY A 54 -9.91 2.27 -3.89
C GLY A 54 -10.14 0.78 -4.11
N HIS A 55 -9.72 0.25 -5.26
CA HIS A 55 -9.81 -1.18 -5.59
C HIS A 55 -11.20 -1.81 -5.36
N SER A 56 -12.27 -1.00 -5.52
CA SER A 56 -13.60 -1.31 -4.99
C SER A 56 -14.66 -1.62 -6.04
N THR A 57 -14.34 -1.72 -7.34
CA THR A 57 -15.36 -1.94 -8.39
C THR A 57 -16.22 -3.18 -8.09
N SER A 58 -15.62 -4.27 -7.59
CA SER A 58 -16.37 -5.50 -7.31
C SER A 58 -17.43 -5.33 -6.22
N TRP A 59 -17.25 -4.41 -5.29
CA TRP A 59 -18.28 -4.06 -4.30
C TRP A 59 -19.47 -3.39 -4.97
N PHE A 60 -19.21 -2.52 -5.95
CA PHE A 60 -20.23 -1.69 -6.59
C PHE A 60 -21.10 -2.44 -7.57
N VAL A 61 -20.66 -3.61 -8.06
CA VAL A 61 -21.48 -4.48 -8.93
C VAL A 61 -22.75 -4.91 -8.20
N GLY A 62 -22.63 -5.28 -6.95
CA GLY A 62 -23.77 -5.66 -6.10
C GLY A 62 -24.40 -4.48 -5.37
N HIS A 63 -23.62 -3.43 -5.07
CA HIS A 63 -23.95 -2.30 -4.20
C HIS A 63 -23.49 -0.97 -4.77
N PRO A 64 -24.08 -0.50 -5.91
CA PRO A 64 -23.65 0.73 -6.56
C PRO A 64 -23.84 1.99 -5.70
N GLU A 65 -24.67 1.92 -4.67
CA GLU A 65 -24.89 3.00 -3.71
C GLU A 65 -23.67 3.35 -2.85
N LEU A 66 -22.65 2.49 -2.84
CA LEU A 66 -21.40 2.73 -2.12
C LEU A 66 -20.41 3.59 -2.91
N ALA A 67 -20.58 3.69 -4.23
CA ALA A 67 -19.68 4.41 -5.11
C ALA A 67 -19.88 5.93 -5.06
N SER A 68 -18.83 6.67 -5.44
CA SER A 68 -18.86 8.14 -5.52
C SER A 68 -19.50 8.68 -6.80
N ALA A 69 -19.66 7.84 -7.81
CA ALA A 69 -20.35 8.16 -9.06
C ALA A 69 -21.48 7.16 -9.33
N PRO A 70 -22.50 7.52 -10.13
CA PRO A 70 -23.59 6.61 -10.45
C PRO A 70 -23.12 5.44 -11.33
N GLY A 71 -23.71 4.23 -11.08
CA GLY A 71 -23.50 3.04 -11.91
C GLY A 71 -24.23 3.07 -13.25
N PRO A 72 -24.33 1.94 -13.94
CA PRO A 72 -24.00 0.59 -13.45
C PRO A 72 -22.48 0.28 -13.45
N TYR A 73 -22.08 -0.63 -12.56
CA TYR A 73 -20.71 -1.15 -12.49
C TYR A 73 -20.66 -2.61 -12.96
N THR A 74 -19.54 -2.99 -13.56
CA THR A 74 -19.23 -4.35 -13.98
C THR A 74 -17.85 -4.72 -13.49
N LEU A 75 -17.58 -6.01 -13.33
CA LEU A 75 -16.22 -6.48 -13.00
C LEU A 75 -15.25 -6.08 -14.10
N ASP A 76 -14.09 -5.65 -13.68
CA ASP A 76 -12.99 -5.30 -14.59
C ASP A 76 -12.21 -6.55 -14.99
N SER A 77 -11.71 -6.56 -16.22
CA SER A 77 -10.86 -7.63 -16.76
C SER A 77 -9.43 -7.17 -17.05
N ILE A 78 -9.13 -5.91 -16.75
CA ILE A 78 -7.80 -5.31 -16.97
C ILE A 78 -7.06 -5.15 -15.65
N PHE A 79 -5.74 -5.23 -15.73
CA PHE A 79 -4.85 -4.88 -14.62
C PHE A 79 -4.57 -3.37 -14.62
N GLY A 80 -4.46 -2.80 -13.43
CA GLY A 80 -4.07 -1.41 -13.25
C GLY A 80 -4.87 -0.70 -12.17
N ILE A 81 -4.55 0.55 -11.93
CA ILE A 81 -5.27 1.41 -10.99
C ILE A 81 -6.49 1.99 -11.71
N LEU A 82 -7.67 1.65 -11.27
CA LEU A 82 -8.92 2.07 -11.90
C LEU A 82 -9.59 3.22 -11.13
N THR A 83 -10.61 3.81 -11.75
CA THR A 83 -11.21 5.06 -11.26
C THR A 83 -12.28 4.88 -10.18
N PRO A 84 -13.10 3.79 -10.17
CA PRO A 84 -14.18 3.68 -9.22
C PRO A 84 -13.68 3.68 -7.77
N VAL A 85 -14.30 4.52 -6.94
CA VAL A 85 -13.91 4.74 -5.55
C VAL A 85 -15.14 4.90 -4.66
N MET A 86 -15.05 4.44 -3.39
CA MET A 86 -16.15 4.57 -2.43
C MET A 86 -16.44 6.04 -2.08
N ASN A 87 -17.72 6.31 -1.81
CA ASN A 87 -18.15 7.63 -1.38
C ASN A 87 -17.77 7.87 0.10
N PRO A 88 -16.83 8.80 0.37
CA PRO A 88 -16.26 9.02 1.69
C PRO A 88 -17.15 9.86 2.62
N ILE A 89 -18.23 10.45 2.10
CA ILE A 89 -19.15 11.31 2.87
C ILE A 89 -20.52 10.66 3.10
N SER A 90 -20.76 9.47 2.54
CA SER A 90 -22.05 8.78 2.63
C SER A 90 -22.19 8.02 3.94
N GLU A 91 -23.21 8.37 4.74
CA GLU A 91 -23.57 7.55 5.91
C GLU A 91 -23.95 6.13 5.54
N THR A 92 -24.52 5.91 4.35
CA THR A 92 -24.87 4.58 3.84
C THR A 92 -23.62 3.73 3.70
N THR A 93 -22.54 4.28 3.17
CA THR A 93 -21.26 3.60 3.05
C THR A 93 -20.75 3.13 4.42
N TYR A 94 -20.77 3.99 5.43
CA TYR A 94 -20.28 3.61 6.76
C TYR A 94 -21.20 2.61 7.49
N LYS A 95 -22.51 2.73 7.35
CA LYS A 95 -23.46 1.73 7.91
C LYS A 95 -23.28 0.37 7.26
N PHE A 96 -23.04 0.35 5.96
CA PHE A 96 -22.76 -0.86 5.22
C PHE A 96 -21.45 -1.51 5.70
N LEU A 97 -20.37 -0.74 5.73
CA LEU A 97 -19.05 -1.22 6.15
C LEU A 97 -19.04 -1.64 7.63
N ASP A 98 -19.81 -0.98 8.50
CA ASP A 98 -19.95 -1.39 9.90
C ASP A 98 -20.57 -2.80 10.01
N THR A 99 -21.65 -3.05 9.27
CA THR A 99 -22.30 -4.38 9.25
C THR A 99 -21.42 -5.45 8.59
N PHE A 100 -20.71 -5.08 7.53
CA PHE A 100 -19.77 -5.97 6.85
C PHE A 100 -18.58 -6.35 7.73
N PHE A 101 -17.94 -5.37 8.36
CA PHE A 101 -16.81 -5.63 9.25
C PHE A 101 -17.20 -6.34 10.55
N GLU A 102 -18.43 -6.17 11.04
CA GLU A 102 -18.97 -7.02 12.11
C GLU A 102 -18.95 -8.50 11.73
N GLU A 103 -19.45 -8.83 10.54
CA GLU A 103 -19.45 -10.19 10.02
C GLU A 103 -18.02 -10.74 9.86
N MET A 104 -17.15 -9.99 9.21
CA MET A 104 -15.77 -10.40 8.96
C MET A 104 -14.94 -10.50 10.25
N ALA A 105 -15.19 -9.64 11.23
CA ALA A 105 -14.53 -9.71 12.53
C ALA A 105 -14.85 -11.00 13.30
N THR A 106 -16.05 -11.56 13.08
CA THR A 106 -16.44 -12.85 13.66
C THR A 106 -15.77 -14.02 12.94
N LEU A 107 -15.54 -13.89 11.64
CA LEU A 107 -14.98 -14.94 10.81
C LEU A 107 -13.46 -15.07 10.97
N PHE A 108 -12.76 -13.95 11.09
CA PHE A 108 -11.31 -13.88 11.22
C PHE A 108 -10.90 -13.57 12.67
N PRO A 109 -10.25 -14.51 13.38
CA PRO A 109 -9.88 -14.33 14.79
C PRO A 109 -8.71 -13.37 15.02
N ASP A 110 -7.91 -13.06 13.98
CA ASP A 110 -6.78 -12.12 14.13
C ASP A 110 -7.23 -10.76 14.65
N GLU A 111 -6.36 -10.09 15.41
CA GLU A 111 -6.65 -8.76 15.94
C GLU A 111 -6.65 -7.66 14.84
N TYR A 112 -6.08 -7.93 13.66
CA TYR A 112 -6.04 -6.99 12.55
C TYR A 112 -7.00 -7.38 11.43
N LEU A 113 -7.57 -6.36 10.80
CA LEU A 113 -8.16 -6.42 9.46
C LEU A 113 -7.43 -5.41 8.58
N HIS A 114 -7.02 -5.84 7.39
CA HIS A 114 -6.35 -4.99 6.41
C HIS A 114 -7.40 -4.33 5.52
N ILE A 115 -7.32 -3.02 5.41
CA ILE A 115 -8.28 -2.21 4.65
C ILE A 115 -7.79 -1.80 3.25
N GLY A 116 -6.59 -2.26 2.84
CA GLY A 116 -5.96 -1.76 1.63
C GLY A 116 -5.56 -0.30 1.78
N GLY A 117 -6.22 0.58 1.07
CA GLY A 117 -6.05 2.03 1.14
C GLY A 117 -4.97 2.57 0.21
N ASP A 118 -4.48 1.74 -0.70
CA ASP A 118 -3.50 2.09 -1.72
C ASP A 118 -4.16 2.64 -2.99
N GLU A 119 -3.36 3.35 -3.76
CA GLU A 119 -3.60 3.74 -5.15
C GLU A 119 -4.97 4.41 -5.44
N VAL A 120 -5.50 5.14 -4.47
CA VAL A 120 -6.79 5.82 -4.59
C VAL A 120 -6.76 6.89 -5.65
N LYS A 121 -7.55 6.74 -6.72
CA LYS A 121 -7.74 7.78 -7.74
C LYS A 121 -8.88 8.72 -7.37
N PRO A 122 -8.63 10.02 -7.20
CA PRO A 122 -9.64 10.95 -6.71
C PRO A 122 -10.64 11.42 -7.77
N LEU A 123 -10.54 10.99 -9.03
CA LEU A 123 -11.33 11.55 -10.14
C LEU A 123 -12.84 11.60 -9.86
N GLN A 124 -13.42 10.51 -9.31
CA GLN A 124 -14.85 10.51 -8.94
C GLN A 124 -15.16 11.40 -7.74
N TRP A 125 -14.18 11.68 -6.88
CA TRP A 125 -14.32 12.64 -5.79
C TRP A 125 -14.27 14.09 -6.32
N GLU A 126 -13.35 14.35 -7.26
CA GLU A 126 -13.21 15.65 -7.92
C GLU A 126 -14.47 16.06 -8.70
N GLU A 127 -15.10 15.09 -9.37
CA GLU A 127 -16.29 15.31 -10.20
C GLU A 127 -17.60 15.34 -9.38
N ASN A 128 -17.56 15.03 -8.08
CA ASN A 128 -18.73 14.98 -7.22
C ASN A 128 -18.88 16.28 -6.41
N GLU A 129 -19.81 17.17 -6.83
CA GLU A 129 -20.05 18.47 -6.19
C GLU A 129 -20.36 18.36 -4.68
N ALA A 130 -21.02 17.29 -4.23
CA ALA A 130 -21.32 17.13 -2.81
C ALA A 130 -20.05 16.80 -2.01
N ILE A 131 -19.09 16.06 -2.60
CA ILE A 131 -17.83 15.75 -1.96
C ILE A 131 -16.94 17.00 -1.90
N THR A 132 -16.83 17.75 -2.98
CA THR A 132 -16.03 18.98 -3.01
C THR A 132 -16.60 20.04 -2.06
N ALA A 133 -17.92 20.20 -1.99
CA ALA A 133 -18.57 21.08 -1.01
C ALA A 133 -18.31 20.63 0.43
N PHE A 134 -18.37 19.30 0.70
CA PHE A 134 -18.04 18.76 2.01
C PHE A 134 -16.58 19.06 2.41
N MET A 135 -15.64 18.96 1.46
CA MET A 135 -14.24 19.29 1.72
C MET A 135 -14.08 20.76 2.12
N GLU A 136 -14.74 21.68 1.38
CA GLU A 136 -14.73 23.11 1.70
C GLU A 136 -15.32 23.40 3.10
N ASP A 137 -16.50 22.85 3.40
CA ASP A 137 -17.21 23.03 4.67
C ASP A 137 -16.41 22.49 5.88
N ASN A 138 -15.59 21.45 5.68
CA ASN A 138 -14.78 20.82 6.72
C ASN A 138 -13.30 21.20 6.69
N SER A 139 -12.90 22.16 5.84
CA SER A 139 -11.51 22.61 5.68
C SER A 139 -10.55 21.47 5.37
N ILE A 140 -10.98 20.51 4.54
CA ILE A 140 -10.15 19.43 4.00
C ILE A 140 -9.42 19.97 2.77
N GLU A 141 -8.10 20.02 2.83
CA GLU A 141 -7.29 20.74 1.84
C GLU A 141 -7.06 19.95 0.55
N ASP A 142 -6.97 18.60 0.67
CA ASP A 142 -6.70 17.74 -0.46
C ASP A 142 -7.37 16.35 -0.34
N PHE A 143 -7.28 15.56 -1.39
CA PHE A 143 -7.90 14.23 -1.42
C PHE A 143 -7.17 13.18 -0.56
N HIS A 144 -5.91 13.40 -0.21
CA HIS A 144 -5.21 12.55 0.75
C HIS A 144 -5.76 12.80 2.17
N GLU A 145 -6.07 14.04 2.51
CA GLU A 145 -6.74 14.36 3.76
C GLU A 145 -8.19 13.84 3.78
N LEU A 146 -8.90 13.88 2.65
CA LEU A 146 -10.22 13.25 2.51
C LEU A 146 -10.15 11.74 2.71
N GLN A 147 -9.13 11.08 2.16
CA GLN A 147 -8.87 9.66 2.42
C GLN A 147 -8.56 9.42 3.89
N ALA A 148 -7.79 10.28 4.53
CA ALA A 148 -7.52 10.18 5.96
C ALA A 148 -8.82 10.32 6.79
N TYR A 149 -9.72 11.21 6.40
CA TYR A 149 -11.07 11.29 7.00
C TYR A 149 -11.81 9.96 6.88
N PHE A 150 -11.85 9.35 5.67
CA PHE A 150 -12.45 8.05 5.45
C PHE A 150 -11.81 6.97 6.35
N ASN A 151 -10.49 6.89 6.38
CA ASN A 151 -9.75 5.91 7.16
C ASN A 151 -10.00 6.05 8.67
N ILE A 152 -10.19 7.26 9.17
CA ILE A 152 -10.59 7.52 10.57
C ILE A 152 -11.96 6.90 10.87
N GLN A 153 -12.92 7.01 9.96
CA GLN A 153 -14.23 6.39 10.17
C GLN A 153 -14.13 4.86 10.17
N ILE A 154 -13.35 4.29 9.24
CA ILE A 154 -13.10 2.85 9.20
C ILE A 154 -12.42 2.37 10.49
N GLN A 155 -11.40 3.09 10.96
CA GLN A 155 -10.72 2.76 12.22
C GLN A 155 -11.70 2.74 13.42
N LYS A 156 -12.65 3.69 13.48
CA LYS A 156 -13.69 3.69 14.52
C LYS A 156 -14.61 2.48 14.42
N ILE A 157 -14.99 2.09 13.21
CA ILE A 157 -15.80 0.90 12.93
C ILE A 157 -15.04 -0.35 13.39
N LEU A 158 -13.81 -0.54 12.95
CA LEU A 158 -13.00 -1.69 13.32
C LEU A 158 -12.80 -1.79 14.84
N LYS A 159 -12.52 -0.66 15.50
CA LYS A 159 -12.38 -0.59 16.96
C LYS A 159 -13.66 -1.01 17.69
N LYS A 160 -14.84 -0.63 17.17
CA LYS A 160 -16.14 -1.07 17.71
C LYS A 160 -16.26 -2.60 17.68
N HIS A 161 -15.71 -3.26 16.66
CA HIS A 161 -15.69 -4.71 16.51
C HIS A 161 -14.43 -5.37 17.09
N HIS A 162 -13.71 -4.68 17.99
CA HIS A 162 -12.50 -5.17 18.66
C HIS A 162 -11.36 -5.53 17.72
N LYS A 163 -11.31 -4.90 16.53
CA LYS A 163 -10.24 -5.05 15.55
C LYS A 163 -9.35 -3.82 15.49
N LYS A 164 -8.11 -4.05 15.10
CA LYS A 164 -7.12 -3.03 14.74
C LYS A 164 -7.07 -2.90 13.23
N MET A 165 -6.79 -1.72 12.76
CA MET A 165 -6.64 -1.43 11.34
C MET A 165 -5.21 -1.73 10.89
N LEU A 166 -5.06 -2.40 9.77
CA LEU A 166 -3.84 -2.49 8.98
C LEU A 166 -4.14 -1.91 7.59
N GLY A 167 -3.22 -1.21 6.99
CA GLY A 167 -3.36 -0.72 5.61
C GLY A 167 -2.01 -0.46 4.97
N TRP A 168 -2.00 -0.26 3.67
CA TRP A 168 -0.82 0.10 2.91
C TRP A 168 -0.29 1.48 3.33
N ASP A 169 0.95 1.80 2.99
CA ASP A 169 1.61 3.01 3.50
C ASP A 169 1.03 4.34 3.00
N GLU A 170 0.10 4.32 2.03
CA GLU A 170 -0.69 5.47 1.62
C GLU A 170 -1.69 5.96 2.68
N ILE A 171 -2.06 5.09 3.63
CA ILE A 171 -2.94 5.53 4.74
C ILE A 171 -2.25 6.48 5.71
N ILE A 172 -0.91 6.62 5.67
CA ILE A 172 -0.17 7.46 6.62
C ILE A 172 -0.58 8.93 6.43
N HIS A 173 -1.16 9.51 7.47
CA HIS A 173 -1.52 10.92 7.51
C HIS A 173 -1.40 11.46 8.95
N PRO A 174 -0.98 12.74 9.17
CA PRO A 174 -0.87 13.33 10.51
C PRO A 174 -2.15 13.27 11.34
N ASN A 175 -3.31 13.31 10.68
CA ASN A 175 -4.64 13.28 11.33
C ASN A 175 -5.07 11.89 11.79
N LEU A 176 -4.38 10.81 11.37
CA LEU A 176 -4.71 9.45 11.78
C LEU A 176 -4.36 9.20 13.27
N PRO A 177 -5.21 8.48 14.02
CA PRO A 177 -4.87 8.01 15.36
C PRO A 177 -3.61 7.14 15.33
N LYS A 178 -2.75 7.29 16.33
CA LYS A 178 -1.52 6.49 16.44
C LYS A 178 -1.78 5.08 17.00
N GLU A 179 -2.83 4.92 17.79
CA GLU A 179 -3.16 3.65 18.41
C GLU A 179 -4.11 2.82 17.59
N GLY A 180 -3.88 1.51 17.56
CA GLY A 180 -4.74 0.56 16.88
C GLY A 180 -4.59 0.54 15.36
N ILE A 181 -3.50 1.13 14.83
CA ILE A 181 -3.18 1.16 13.40
C ILE A 181 -1.79 0.57 13.19
N ALA A 182 -1.67 -0.30 12.21
CA ALA A 182 -0.41 -0.77 11.66
C ALA A 182 -0.34 -0.43 10.17
N VAL A 183 0.88 -0.30 9.66
CA VAL A 183 1.15 0.11 8.28
C VAL A 183 1.98 -0.95 7.58
N GLN A 184 1.56 -1.36 6.40
CA GLN A 184 2.35 -2.21 5.52
C GLN A 184 3.02 -1.35 4.45
N SER A 185 4.34 -1.28 4.53
CA SER A 185 5.16 -0.46 3.63
C SER A 185 5.54 -1.25 2.39
N TRP A 186 5.00 -0.87 1.22
CA TRP A 186 5.26 -1.52 -0.05
C TRP A 186 6.04 -0.63 -1.02
N ARG A 187 5.93 0.68 -0.89
CA ARG A 187 6.57 1.64 -1.81
C ARG A 187 8.05 1.82 -1.53
N SER A 188 8.46 1.86 -0.26
CA SER A 188 9.86 2.08 0.11
C SER A 188 10.17 1.71 1.56
N GLN A 189 11.46 1.53 1.88
CA GLN A 189 11.90 1.46 3.28
C GLN A 189 11.68 2.78 4.03
N LYS A 190 11.63 3.91 3.33
CA LYS A 190 11.36 5.22 3.96
C LYS A 190 9.97 5.23 4.59
N SER A 191 8.94 4.73 3.90
CA SER A 191 7.58 4.68 4.44
C SER A 191 7.46 3.78 5.67
N LEU A 192 8.26 2.69 5.76
CA LEU A 192 8.39 1.89 6.99
C LEU A 192 8.85 2.76 8.17
N TRP A 193 9.89 3.56 7.95
CA TRP A 193 10.46 4.41 8.98
C TRP A 193 9.56 5.59 9.34
N ASP A 194 8.87 6.15 8.38
CA ASP A 194 7.91 7.23 8.63
C ASP A 194 6.74 6.72 9.48
N ALA A 195 6.23 5.52 9.21
CA ALA A 195 5.26 4.85 10.05
C ALA A 195 5.78 4.62 11.49
N ALA A 196 6.99 4.07 11.62
CA ALA A 196 7.61 3.82 12.92
C ALA A 196 7.86 5.11 13.71
N LYS A 197 8.35 6.18 13.06
CA LYS A 197 8.53 7.51 13.68
C LYS A 197 7.20 8.12 14.13
N SER A 198 6.12 7.86 13.39
CA SER A 198 4.77 8.28 13.78
C SER A 198 4.19 7.50 14.95
N GLY A 199 4.88 6.44 15.40
CA GLY A 199 4.47 5.59 16.51
C GLY A 199 3.56 4.43 16.11
N ASN A 200 3.40 4.18 14.80
CA ASN A 200 2.66 3.03 14.29
C ASN A 200 3.55 1.77 14.26
N ARG A 201 2.93 0.61 14.42
CA ARG A 201 3.57 -0.65 14.02
C ARG A 201 3.68 -0.68 12.51
N ALA A 202 4.77 -1.24 11.98
CA ALA A 202 4.98 -1.29 10.54
C ALA A 202 5.54 -2.64 10.10
N ILE A 203 5.17 -3.04 8.87
CA ILE A 203 5.63 -4.24 8.18
C ILE A 203 6.29 -3.79 6.89
N LEU A 204 7.49 -4.28 6.58
CA LEU A 204 8.13 -4.05 5.29
C LEU A 204 7.71 -5.15 4.31
N SER A 205 7.05 -4.79 3.22
CA SER A 205 6.84 -5.64 2.05
C SER A 205 7.63 -5.19 0.82
N ASN A 206 8.11 -3.95 0.81
CA ASN A 206 9.00 -3.47 -0.26
C ASN A 206 10.23 -4.38 -0.43
N GLY A 207 10.44 -4.85 -1.64
CA GLY A 207 11.54 -5.76 -2.00
C GLY A 207 11.27 -7.24 -1.71
N TYR A 208 10.15 -7.60 -1.07
CA TYR A 208 9.77 -8.99 -0.82
C TYR A 208 8.68 -9.53 -1.77
N TYR A 209 8.38 -8.80 -2.84
CA TYR A 209 7.45 -9.22 -3.89
C TYR A 209 8.08 -10.34 -4.73
N LEU A 210 7.67 -11.59 -4.50
CA LEU A 210 8.25 -12.78 -5.13
C LEU A 210 7.78 -13.01 -6.57
N ASP A 211 6.73 -12.32 -6.99
CA ASP A 211 6.22 -12.28 -8.36
C ASP A 211 7.04 -11.38 -9.28
N TYR A 212 7.87 -10.50 -8.73
CA TYR A 212 8.83 -9.76 -9.54
C TYR A 212 9.94 -10.68 -10.02
N LYS A 213 10.23 -10.63 -11.33
CA LYS A 213 11.29 -11.42 -11.96
C LYS A 213 12.68 -10.91 -11.51
N GLN A 214 13.09 -11.29 -10.31
CA GLN A 214 14.38 -10.99 -9.71
C GLN A 214 15.07 -12.28 -9.26
N SER A 215 16.39 -12.22 -9.12
CA SER A 215 17.13 -13.33 -8.53
C SER A 215 16.80 -13.50 -7.04
N ALA A 216 16.84 -14.73 -6.52
CA ALA A 216 16.69 -14.98 -5.09
C ALA A 216 17.69 -14.15 -4.26
N GLY A 217 18.94 -14.01 -4.74
CA GLY A 217 19.94 -13.17 -4.08
C GLY A 217 19.54 -11.71 -3.94
N ALA A 218 18.79 -11.14 -4.88
CA ALA A 218 18.27 -9.78 -4.75
C ALA A 218 17.28 -9.66 -3.59
N HIS A 219 16.37 -10.64 -3.45
CA HIS A 219 15.42 -10.68 -2.33
C HIS A 219 16.14 -10.85 -0.97
N TYR A 220 17.15 -11.72 -0.89
CA TYR A 220 17.93 -11.93 0.34
C TYR A 220 18.79 -10.72 0.76
N GLN A 221 19.01 -9.75 -0.12
CA GLN A 221 19.72 -8.51 0.21
C GLN A 221 18.83 -7.44 0.84
N ILE A 222 17.53 -7.65 0.87
CA ILE A 222 16.60 -6.73 1.51
C ILE A 222 16.76 -6.86 3.03
N ASP A 223 17.13 -5.77 3.68
CA ASP A 223 17.29 -5.70 5.13
C ASP A 223 16.28 -4.70 5.70
N PRO A 224 15.27 -5.17 6.44
CA PRO A 224 14.26 -4.29 7.05
C PRO A 224 14.85 -3.40 8.16
N MET A 225 16.04 -3.72 8.66
CA MET A 225 16.71 -2.98 9.73
C MET A 225 17.61 -1.85 9.21
N VAL A 226 17.78 -1.71 7.89
CA VAL A 226 18.54 -0.58 7.34
C VAL A 226 17.80 0.71 7.64
N ILE A 227 18.40 1.54 8.46
CA ILE A 227 17.85 2.85 8.84
C ILE A 227 18.10 3.83 7.68
N PRO A 228 17.07 4.33 6.98
CA PRO A 228 17.27 5.32 5.92
C PRO A 228 18.00 6.58 6.38
N SER A 229 17.86 6.92 7.67
CA SER A 229 18.59 8.04 8.27
C SER A 229 20.10 7.81 8.38
N ALA A 230 20.56 6.57 8.50
CA ALA A 230 22.00 6.28 8.41
C ALA A 230 22.55 6.49 6.99
N ILE A 231 21.66 6.38 5.99
CA ILE A 231 21.97 6.69 4.59
C ILE A 231 21.75 8.18 4.28
N THR A 232 20.83 8.85 5.00
CA THR A 232 20.44 10.24 4.73
C THR A 232 21.14 11.29 5.58
N ILE A 233 21.61 10.97 6.78
CA ILE A 233 22.13 12.00 7.70
C ILE A 233 23.49 12.50 7.25
N ASP A 234 24.25 11.71 6.52
CA ASP A 234 25.63 12.05 6.18
C ASP A 234 25.98 12.00 4.70
N ILE A 235 25.01 11.66 3.82
CA ILE A 235 25.28 11.65 2.37
C ILE A 235 25.77 13.03 1.92
N ASP A 236 25.12 14.09 2.36
CA ASP A 236 25.45 15.44 1.92
C ASP A 236 26.74 15.99 2.57
N SER A 237 27.14 15.49 3.74
CA SER A 237 28.36 15.90 4.43
C SER A 237 29.56 14.99 4.20
N LEU A 238 29.36 13.71 3.90
CA LEU A 238 30.41 12.72 3.73
C LEU A 238 30.70 12.34 2.29
N HIS A 239 29.81 12.68 1.33
CA HIS A 239 30.10 12.34 -0.05
C HIS A 239 31.24 13.16 -0.62
N TRP A 240 32.09 12.50 -1.40
CA TRP A 240 33.16 13.17 -2.11
C TRP A 240 32.67 13.87 -3.38
N LYS A 241 31.69 13.28 -4.07
CA LYS A 241 31.17 13.80 -5.33
C LYS A 241 29.71 13.33 -5.53
N SER A 242 28.90 14.21 -6.09
CA SER A 242 27.50 13.90 -6.43
C SER A 242 27.18 14.35 -7.85
N TRP A 243 26.21 13.69 -8.47
CA TRP A 243 25.65 14.01 -9.78
C TRP A 243 24.14 13.86 -9.78
N LYS A 244 23.47 14.77 -10.45
CA LYS A 244 22.10 14.54 -10.88
C LYS A 244 22.14 13.68 -12.14
N SER A 245 21.33 12.67 -12.21
CA SER A 245 21.26 11.73 -13.33
C SER A 245 19.81 11.46 -13.71
N THR A 246 19.63 10.96 -14.92
CA THR A 246 18.37 10.37 -15.35
C THR A 246 18.57 8.87 -15.45
N LEU A 247 17.76 8.12 -14.73
CA LEU A 247 17.79 6.66 -14.73
C LEU A 247 16.67 6.16 -15.63
N ASN A 248 17.00 5.35 -16.62
CA ASN A 248 15.98 4.67 -17.43
C ASN A 248 15.60 3.35 -16.75
N ILE A 249 14.38 3.28 -16.21
CA ILE A 249 13.85 2.09 -15.55
C ILE A 249 12.68 1.58 -16.38
N GLN A 250 12.87 0.44 -17.03
CA GLN A 250 11.85 -0.20 -17.87
C GLN A 250 11.26 0.74 -18.96
N GLY A 251 12.11 1.57 -19.55
CA GLY A 251 11.69 2.51 -20.59
C GLY A 251 11.17 3.86 -20.10
N THR A 252 11.10 4.07 -18.78
CA THR A 252 10.71 5.35 -18.19
C THR A 252 11.92 6.07 -17.63
N ASP A 253 12.11 7.32 -18.05
CA ASP A 253 13.17 8.18 -17.53
C ASP A 253 12.77 8.79 -16.19
N MET A 254 13.55 8.49 -15.16
CA MET A 254 13.31 8.95 -13.79
C MET A 254 14.48 9.79 -13.28
N PRO A 255 14.22 10.92 -12.61
CA PRO A 255 15.30 11.69 -11.99
C PRO A 255 15.97 10.89 -10.87
N GLY A 256 17.28 10.94 -10.83
CA GLY A 256 18.08 10.27 -9.82
C GLY A 256 19.27 11.10 -9.39
N GLU A 257 19.83 10.76 -8.26
CA GLU A 257 21.05 11.36 -7.72
C GLU A 257 22.06 10.26 -7.39
N LEU A 258 23.31 10.48 -7.77
CA LEU A 258 24.42 9.58 -7.49
C LEU A 258 25.36 10.25 -6.50
N TYR A 259 25.72 9.54 -5.45
CA TYR A 259 26.67 9.98 -4.44
C TYR A 259 27.85 9.01 -4.34
N LEU A 260 29.07 9.50 -4.39
CA LEU A 260 30.28 8.72 -4.17
C LEU A 260 30.93 9.07 -2.83
N PHE A 261 31.35 8.02 -2.13
CA PHE A 261 32.05 8.09 -0.85
C PHE A 261 33.49 7.59 -0.98
N GLY A 262 34.42 8.35 -0.48
CA GLY A 262 35.85 8.01 -0.54
C GLY A 262 36.49 8.37 -1.88
N LYS A 263 37.81 8.48 -1.84
CA LYS A 263 38.67 8.78 -2.99
C LYS A 263 39.47 7.53 -3.32
N GLY A 264 39.71 7.24 -4.59
CA GLY A 264 40.54 6.12 -5.01
C GLY A 264 39.92 5.30 -6.13
N GLU A 265 40.50 4.15 -6.41
CA GLU A 265 40.13 3.31 -7.55
C GLU A 265 38.79 2.58 -7.39
N ASN A 266 38.31 2.41 -6.15
CA ASN A 266 37.04 1.75 -5.87
C ASN A 266 36.18 2.55 -4.86
N PRO A 267 35.64 3.72 -5.23
CA PRO A 267 34.77 4.46 -4.36
C PRO A 267 33.44 3.68 -4.15
N LYS A 268 32.97 3.70 -2.92
CA LYS A 268 31.60 3.23 -2.61
C LYS A 268 30.60 4.33 -2.92
N GLY A 269 29.36 3.99 -3.14
CA GLY A 269 28.36 5.02 -3.38
C GLY A 269 26.93 4.55 -3.24
N VAL A 270 26.04 5.51 -3.44
CA VAL A 270 24.60 5.34 -3.39
C VAL A 270 23.98 6.00 -4.61
N VAL A 271 23.09 5.30 -5.27
CA VAL A 271 22.17 5.87 -6.26
C VAL A 271 20.84 6.09 -5.56
N ARG A 272 20.38 7.32 -5.54
CA ARG A 272 19.04 7.67 -5.02
C ARG A 272 18.13 7.95 -6.21
N PHE A 273 16.97 7.31 -6.23
CA PHE A 273 15.88 7.62 -7.16
C PHE A 273 14.54 7.43 -6.47
N MET A 274 13.62 8.32 -6.70
CA MET A 274 12.41 8.43 -5.89
C MET A 274 12.78 8.48 -4.39
N ASP A 275 12.11 7.71 -3.55
CA ASP A 275 12.41 7.56 -2.12
C ASP A 275 13.36 6.39 -1.80
N ASN A 276 13.94 5.77 -2.84
CA ASN A 276 14.82 4.62 -2.68
C ASN A 276 16.28 5.02 -2.80
N ALA A 277 17.14 4.39 -1.99
CA ALA A 277 18.58 4.52 -2.07
C ALA A 277 19.19 3.12 -2.26
N LEU A 278 19.92 2.93 -3.36
CA LEU A 278 20.63 1.69 -3.67
C LEU A 278 22.13 1.90 -3.45
N SER A 279 22.72 1.15 -2.54
CA SER A 279 24.19 1.13 -2.37
C SER A 279 24.83 0.29 -3.46
N PHE A 280 25.99 0.71 -3.91
CA PHE A 280 26.87 -0.07 -4.78
C PHE A 280 28.27 -0.16 -4.17
N THR A 281 28.95 -1.28 -4.44
CA THR A 281 30.25 -1.55 -3.84
C THR A 281 31.41 -1.24 -4.76
N ASN A 282 31.18 -1.19 -6.08
CA ASN A 282 32.22 -0.94 -7.08
C ASN A 282 31.81 0.19 -8.00
N ALA A 283 32.65 1.20 -8.09
CA ALA A 283 32.50 2.27 -9.05
C ALA A 283 33.89 2.61 -9.64
N THR A 284 33.95 2.75 -10.94
CA THR A 284 35.16 3.18 -11.64
C THR A 284 34.87 4.50 -12.37
N LEU A 285 35.51 5.55 -11.94
CA LEU A 285 35.48 6.84 -12.63
C LEU A 285 36.69 6.91 -13.57
N ARG A 286 36.46 7.02 -14.87
CA ARG A 286 37.50 7.18 -15.88
C ARG A 286 37.92 8.64 -16.01
N ASP A 287 39.09 8.87 -16.56
CA ASP A 287 39.64 10.22 -16.79
C ASP A 287 38.78 11.06 -17.76
N ASP A 288 38.01 10.40 -18.64
CA ASP A 288 37.05 11.04 -19.55
C ASP A 288 35.76 11.49 -18.86
N GLY A 289 35.62 11.25 -17.56
CA GLY A 289 34.43 11.56 -16.79
C GLY A 289 33.38 10.47 -16.80
N THR A 290 33.58 9.36 -17.50
CA THR A 290 32.66 8.24 -17.50
C THR A 290 32.70 7.49 -16.18
N LEU A 291 31.57 7.35 -15.52
CA LEU A 291 31.41 6.56 -14.31
C LEU A 291 30.76 5.22 -14.65
N THR A 292 31.46 4.14 -14.37
CA THR A 292 30.89 2.79 -14.43
C THR A 292 30.61 2.33 -13.01
N ILE A 293 29.37 1.93 -12.77
CA ILE A 293 28.90 1.41 -11.49
C ILE A 293 28.55 -0.07 -11.68
N SER A 294 29.08 -0.92 -10.85
CA SER A 294 28.64 -2.30 -10.76
C SER A 294 28.21 -2.61 -9.33
N ARG A 295 27.06 -3.23 -9.22
CA ARG A 295 26.65 -3.90 -8.00
C ARG A 295 27.26 -5.30 -8.08
N ASP A 296 27.96 -5.71 -7.04
CA ASP A 296 28.44 -7.09 -6.96
C ASP A 296 27.22 -8.00 -6.81
N THR A 297 26.73 -8.48 -7.95
CA THR A 297 25.67 -9.49 -8.01
C THR A 297 26.28 -10.88 -8.07
N SER A 298 27.46 -11.07 -7.46
CA SER A 298 28.14 -12.34 -7.42
C SER A 298 27.34 -13.36 -6.58
N PHE A 299 26.21 -13.75 -7.12
CA PHE A 299 25.62 -15.08 -6.96
C PHE A 299 25.36 -15.55 -8.40
N GLY A 300 26.27 -16.42 -8.85
CA GLY A 300 26.20 -17.09 -10.13
C GLY A 300 24.94 -17.89 -10.34
#